data_c75a9ad051f358984c12c4f693ced2e1
#
_entry.id   c75a9ad051f358984c12c4f693ced2e1
#
_cell.length_a   1.000
_cell.length_b   1.000
_cell.length_c   1.000
_cell.angle_alpha   90.00
_cell.angle_beta   90.00
_cell.angle_gamma   90.00
#
_symmetry.space_group_name_H-M   'P 1'
#
loop_
_entity.id
_entity.type
_entity.pdbx_description
1 polymer ?
#
loop_
_entity_poly.entity_id
_entity_poly.type
_entity_poly.pdbx_seq_one_letter_code
_entity_poly.pdbx_strand_id
1 'polypeptide(L)'
;MVIAAPASFLANWLIPRLELFEQAHPNIQLRLQTNARPEALLSGTVDLLIQSSSQLLPDSILSLPLLVERTGPVCAPDWHPQPRSAEALAALPRLHTASHSAAWQEWAQAQGISFANMAQGRALDHLSLMLEAAASGLGIAIAPDLLVERELGRGRLIAPLGFIATGYHFALGILATRQEEPELEILCGWLTQQAHEAEPQK
;
A
#
# COMPACT_ATOMS: atom_id res chain seq x y z
N MET A 1 -1.80 -22.08 2.53
CA MET A 1 -1.15 -21.19 1.54
C MET A 1 -0.51 -20.02 2.27
N VAL A 2 0.61 -19.49 1.77
CA VAL A 2 1.35 -18.36 2.36
C VAL A 2 1.16 -17.14 1.48
N ILE A 3 0.54 -16.09 2.03
CA ILE A 3 0.43 -14.77 1.38
C ILE A 3 1.46 -13.85 1.98
N ALA A 4 2.26 -13.20 1.14
CA ALA A 4 3.17 -12.15 1.57
C ALA A 4 2.71 -10.79 1.04
N ALA A 5 2.70 -9.78 1.90
CA ALA A 5 2.36 -8.41 1.54
C ALA A 5 3.02 -7.40 2.49
N PRO A 6 3.07 -6.09 2.15
CA PRO A 6 3.46 -5.07 3.10
C PRO A 6 2.61 -5.12 4.37
N ALA A 7 3.24 -4.93 5.54
CA ALA A 7 2.56 -5.02 6.83
C ALA A 7 1.32 -4.11 6.92
N SER A 8 1.40 -2.90 6.34
CA SER A 8 0.29 -1.95 6.27
C SER A 8 -0.87 -2.47 5.41
N PHE A 9 -0.57 -3.15 4.29
CA PHE A 9 -1.60 -3.77 3.45
C PHE A 9 -2.31 -4.91 4.19
N LEU A 10 -1.55 -5.79 4.84
CA LEU A 10 -2.12 -6.85 5.67
C LEU A 10 -3.03 -6.28 6.75
N ALA A 11 -2.54 -5.31 7.53
CA ALA A 11 -3.26 -4.79 8.69
C ALA A 11 -4.52 -3.98 8.32
N ASN A 12 -4.46 -3.18 7.24
CA ASN A 12 -5.52 -2.23 6.93
C ASN A 12 -6.50 -2.72 5.87
N TRP A 13 -6.06 -3.61 4.96
CA TRP A 13 -6.92 -4.06 3.87
C TRP A 13 -7.27 -5.56 3.95
N LEU A 14 -6.29 -6.45 4.13
CA LEU A 14 -6.51 -7.89 4.03
C LEU A 14 -7.13 -8.48 5.31
N ILE A 15 -6.52 -8.26 6.47
CA ILE A 15 -6.97 -8.85 7.75
C ILE A 15 -8.44 -8.53 8.07
N PRO A 16 -8.96 -7.30 7.86
CA PRO A 16 -10.37 -7.01 8.11
C PRO A 16 -11.36 -7.80 7.24
N ARG A 17 -10.87 -8.43 6.15
CA ARG A 17 -11.67 -9.21 5.19
C ARG A 17 -11.48 -10.72 5.29
N LEU A 18 -10.44 -11.18 6.03
CA LEU A 18 -10.07 -12.61 6.09
C LEU A 18 -11.20 -13.51 6.61
N GLU A 19 -11.98 -13.04 7.58
CA GLU A 19 -13.08 -13.83 8.14
C GLU A 19 -14.08 -14.26 7.04
N LEU A 20 -14.34 -13.38 6.06
CA LEU A 20 -15.22 -13.70 4.93
C LEU A 20 -14.64 -14.80 4.05
N PHE A 21 -13.31 -14.78 3.83
CA PHE A 21 -12.63 -15.82 3.07
C PHE A 21 -12.66 -17.16 3.80
N GLU A 22 -12.32 -17.17 5.08
CA GLU A 22 -12.26 -18.40 5.89
C GLU A 22 -13.64 -19.07 6.04
N GLN A 23 -14.71 -18.27 6.14
CA GLN A 23 -16.08 -18.80 6.14
C GLN A 23 -16.49 -19.41 4.80
N ALA A 24 -16.09 -18.78 3.69
CA ALA A 24 -16.41 -19.27 2.35
C ALA A 24 -15.54 -20.50 1.93
N HIS A 25 -14.31 -20.54 2.42
CA HIS A 25 -13.30 -21.56 2.04
C HIS A 25 -12.61 -22.18 3.26
N PRO A 26 -13.34 -22.92 4.14
CA PRO A 26 -12.82 -23.44 5.41
C PRO A 26 -11.68 -24.45 5.25
N ASN A 27 -11.52 -25.02 4.06
CA ASN A 27 -10.45 -25.96 3.75
C ASN A 27 -9.14 -25.29 3.34
N ILE A 28 -9.13 -23.98 3.07
CA ILE A 28 -7.94 -23.22 2.68
C ILE A 28 -7.41 -22.44 3.88
N GLN A 29 -6.30 -22.91 4.45
CA GLN A 29 -5.65 -22.21 5.54
C GLN A 29 -4.67 -21.17 5.00
N LEU A 30 -4.80 -19.92 5.45
CA LEU A 30 -3.93 -18.81 5.06
C LEU A 30 -2.92 -18.49 6.18
N ARG A 31 -1.66 -18.35 5.78
CA ARG A 31 -0.59 -17.82 6.61
C ARG A 31 -0.13 -16.49 6.02
N LEU A 32 -0.12 -15.44 6.82
CA LEU A 32 0.33 -14.11 6.42
C LEU A 32 1.80 -13.90 6.77
N GLN A 33 2.55 -13.33 5.83
CA GLN A 33 3.96 -13.03 6.00
C GLN A 33 4.22 -11.58 5.53
N THR A 34 5.09 -10.87 6.23
CA THR A 34 5.52 -9.51 5.85
C THR A 34 6.86 -9.54 5.13
N ASN A 35 7.16 -8.49 4.37
CA ASN A 35 8.51 -8.21 3.81
C ASN A 35 9.10 -9.33 2.94
N ALA A 36 8.25 -10.12 2.26
CA ALA A 36 8.75 -11.08 1.29
C ALA A 36 9.23 -10.36 0.02
N ARG A 37 10.27 -10.92 -0.57
CA ARG A 37 10.79 -10.52 -1.88
C ARG A 37 10.31 -11.49 -2.95
N PRO A 38 10.37 -11.12 -4.26
CA PRO A 38 10.00 -12.03 -5.35
C PRO A 38 10.67 -13.41 -5.30
N GLU A 39 11.89 -13.49 -4.77
CA GLU A 39 12.63 -14.74 -4.59
C GLU A 39 11.91 -15.75 -3.68
N ALA A 40 11.05 -15.26 -2.78
CA ALA A 40 10.25 -16.14 -1.92
C ALA A 40 9.18 -16.92 -2.69
N LEU A 41 8.64 -16.34 -3.78
CA LEU A 41 7.78 -17.08 -4.73
C LEU A 41 8.60 -18.14 -5.47
N LEU A 42 9.80 -17.77 -5.97
CA LEU A 42 10.67 -18.67 -6.73
C LEU A 42 11.13 -19.88 -5.90
N SER A 43 11.32 -19.69 -4.60
CA SER A 43 11.70 -20.76 -3.67
C SER A 43 10.52 -21.56 -3.13
N GLY A 44 9.29 -21.18 -3.45
CA GLY A 44 8.07 -21.83 -2.94
C GLY A 44 7.79 -21.59 -1.45
N THR A 45 8.46 -20.64 -0.81
CA THR A 45 8.20 -20.25 0.59
C THR A 45 6.98 -19.33 0.73
N VAL A 46 6.56 -18.72 -0.37
CA VAL A 46 5.38 -17.88 -0.51
C VAL A 46 4.61 -18.34 -1.74
N ASP A 47 3.29 -18.42 -1.63
CA ASP A 47 2.40 -18.84 -2.72
C ASP A 47 1.88 -17.64 -3.52
N LEU A 48 1.63 -16.52 -2.83
CA LEU A 48 1.12 -15.28 -3.41
C LEU A 48 1.80 -14.07 -2.77
N LEU A 49 2.29 -13.14 -3.61
CA LEU A 49 2.91 -11.89 -3.19
C LEU A 49 2.01 -10.71 -3.59
N ILE A 50 1.74 -9.80 -2.67
CA ILE A 50 1.06 -8.54 -2.94
C ILE A 50 2.07 -7.40 -2.79
N GLN A 51 2.22 -6.59 -3.83
CA GLN A 51 3.12 -5.44 -3.81
C GLN A 51 2.63 -4.33 -4.76
N SER A 52 3.24 -3.13 -4.65
CA SER A 52 3.01 -2.06 -5.62
C SER A 52 3.64 -2.41 -6.97
N SER A 53 2.97 -2.09 -8.07
CA SER A 53 3.47 -2.29 -9.44
C SER A 53 4.67 -1.40 -9.82
N SER A 54 5.06 -0.46 -8.95
CA SER A 54 6.32 0.27 -9.07
C SER A 54 7.55 -0.65 -8.92
N GLN A 55 7.36 -1.86 -8.36
CA GLN A 55 8.41 -2.86 -8.19
C GLN A 55 8.41 -3.84 -9.37
N LEU A 56 9.58 -4.01 -10.00
CA LEU A 56 9.74 -4.96 -11.10
C LEU A 56 9.70 -6.40 -10.58
N LEU A 57 8.98 -7.26 -11.31
CA LEU A 57 8.93 -8.70 -11.07
C LEU A 57 9.69 -9.45 -12.17
N PRO A 58 10.34 -10.58 -11.86
CA PRO A 58 10.88 -11.50 -12.86
C PRO A 58 9.81 -12.01 -13.82
N ASP A 59 10.16 -12.31 -15.06
CA ASP A 59 9.25 -12.83 -16.10
C ASP A 59 8.53 -14.13 -15.72
N SER A 60 9.11 -14.91 -14.80
CA SER A 60 8.50 -16.15 -14.26
C SER A 60 7.34 -15.91 -13.29
N ILE A 61 7.12 -14.64 -12.89
CA ILE A 61 6.05 -14.25 -11.98
C ILE A 61 4.97 -13.52 -12.78
N LEU A 62 3.79 -14.09 -12.80
CA LEU A 62 2.61 -13.45 -13.34
C LEU A 62 2.16 -12.34 -12.40
N SER A 63 2.00 -11.13 -12.93
CA SER A 63 1.51 -9.95 -12.19
C SER A 63 0.08 -9.64 -12.60
N LEU A 64 -0.85 -9.73 -11.67
CA LEU A 64 -2.25 -9.41 -11.88
C LEU A 64 -2.60 -8.12 -11.13
N PRO A 65 -3.16 -7.08 -11.81
CA PRO A 65 -3.57 -5.85 -11.14
C PRO A 65 -4.68 -6.15 -10.12
N LEU A 66 -4.58 -5.50 -8.94
CA LEU A 66 -5.53 -5.70 -7.85
C LEU A 66 -6.31 -4.41 -7.53
N LEU A 67 -5.62 -3.33 -7.18
CA LEU A 67 -6.20 -2.08 -6.71
C LEU A 67 -5.40 -0.89 -7.25
N VAL A 68 -6.08 0.13 -7.78
CA VAL A 68 -5.43 1.38 -8.16
C VAL A 68 -4.83 2.05 -6.92
N GLU A 69 -3.56 2.42 -7.00
CA GLU A 69 -2.87 3.13 -5.93
C GLU A 69 -3.14 4.64 -6.07
N ARG A 70 -3.85 5.19 -5.10
CA ARG A 70 -4.08 6.62 -4.98
C ARG A 70 -3.33 7.10 -3.74
N THR A 71 -2.35 7.96 -3.93
CA THR A 71 -1.43 8.37 -2.87
C THR A 71 -1.62 9.85 -2.56
N GLY A 72 -1.49 10.20 -1.30
CA GLY A 72 -1.61 11.59 -0.85
C GLY A 72 -0.90 11.87 0.47
N PRO A 73 -0.60 13.17 0.74
CA PRO A 73 -0.03 13.60 2.01
C PRO A 73 -1.07 13.50 3.13
N VAL A 74 -0.63 12.99 4.28
CA VAL A 74 -1.44 12.86 5.50
C VAL A 74 -0.69 13.39 6.71
N CYS A 75 -1.40 14.01 7.65
CA CYS A 75 -0.85 14.54 8.89
C CYS A 75 -1.88 14.50 10.03
N ALA A 76 -1.44 14.77 11.27
CA ALA A 76 -2.36 14.95 12.39
C ALA A 76 -3.31 16.14 12.14
N PRO A 77 -4.56 16.10 12.61
CA PRO A 77 -5.55 17.17 12.41
C PRO A 77 -5.11 18.53 12.99
N ASP A 78 -4.39 18.49 14.10
CA ASP A 78 -3.88 19.67 14.84
C ASP A 78 -2.46 20.07 14.39
N TRP A 79 -1.89 19.39 13.40
CA TRP A 79 -0.56 19.73 12.87
C TRP A 79 -0.60 21.04 12.07
N HIS A 80 0.31 22.00 12.40
CA HIS A 80 0.37 23.31 11.77
C HIS A 80 1.79 23.67 11.31
N PRO A 81 1.91 24.44 10.19
CA PRO A 81 0.85 24.84 9.26
C PRO A 81 0.42 23.68 8.37
N GLN A 82 -0.88 23.47 8.16
CA GLN A 82 -1.35 22.50 7.19
C GLN A 82 -1.02 22.96 5.77
N PRO A 83 -0.55 22.06 4.87
CA PRO A 83 -0.31 22.40 3.48
C PRO A 83 -1.64 22.71 2.77
N ARG A 84 -1.69 23.86 2.08
CA ARG A 84 -2.84 24.28 1.27
C ARG A 84 -2.63 24.05 -0.22
N SER A 85 -1.42 23.71 -0.62
CA SER A 85 -1.06 23.35 -1.99
C SER A 85 0.14 22.41 -1.99
N ALA A 86 0.38 21.76 -3.11
CA ALA A 86 1.51 20.87 -3.27
C ALA A 86 2.86 21.61 -3.15
N GLU A 87 2.94 22.85 -3.65
CA GLU A 87 4.14 23.69 -3.53
C GLU A 87 4.43 24.09 -2.08
N ALA A 88 3.38 24.43 -1.32
CA ALA A 88 3.53 24.80 0.09
C ALA A 88 4.09 23.63 0.93
N LEU A 89 3.81 22.39 0.52
CA LEU A 89 4.29 21.18 1.19
C LEU A 89 5.82 21.04 1.08
N ALA A 90 6.45 21.58 0.03
CA ALA A 90 7.89 21.49 -0.18
C ALA A 90 8.73 22.07 0.98
N ALA A 91 8.19 23.06 1.70
CA ALA A 91 8.86 23.72 2.84
C ALA A 91 8.59 23.05 4.20
N LEU A 92 7.72 22.04 4.25
CA LEU A 92 7.26 21.42 5.49
C LEU A 92 8.05 20.17 5.83
N PRO A 93 8.15 19.79 7.12
CA PRO A 93 8.80 18.56 7.56
C PRO A 93 8.10 17.32 6.99
N ARG A 94 8.81 16.57 6.17
CA ARG A 94 8.31 15.33 5.55
C ARG A 94 8.83 14.11 6.28
N LEU A 95 8.00 13.07 6.30
CA LEU A 95 8.35 11.74 6.75
C LEU A 95 8.50 10.82 5.55
N HIS A 96 9.48 9.96 5.60
CA HIS A 96 9.82 8.99 4.56
C HIS A 96 9.73 7.57 5.10
N THR A 97 9.52 6.61 4.22
CA THR A 97 9.63 5.19 4.56
C THR A 97 10.64 4.49 3.66
N ALA A 98 11.49 3.64 4.26
CA ALA A 98 12.42 2.82 3.50
C ALA A 98 11.70 1.79 2.62
N SER A 99 10.51 1.34 3.02
CA SER A 99 9.69 0.39 2.25
C SER A 99 9.15 0.97 0.93
N HIS A 100 9.07 2.30 0.78
CA HIS A 100 8.69 2.99 -0.47
C HIS A 100 9.37 4.38 -0.53
N SER A 101 10.67 4.38 -0.73
CA SER A 101 11.49 5.62 -0.70
C SER A 101 11.17 6.61 -1.82
N ALA A 102 10.57 6.16 -2.93
CA ALA A 102 10.20 6.98 -4.07
C ALA A 102 8.81 7.65 -3.95
N ALA A 103 8.00 7.33 -2.93
CA ALA A 103 6.60 7.75 -2.83
C ALA A 103 6.38 9.27 -2.98
N TRP A 104 7.22 10.11 -2.36
CA TRP A 104 7.16 11.55 -2.52
C TRP A 104 7.47 12.03 -3.94
N GLN A 105 8.46 11.39 -4.59
CA GLN A 105 8.84 11.71 -5.96
C GLN A 105 7.73 11.33 -6.94
N GLU A 106 7.16 10.15 -6.79
CA GLU A 106 6.06 9.64 -7.62
C GLU A 106 4.82 10.54 -7.51
N TRP A 107 4.45 10.92 -6.28
CA TRP A 107 3.34 11.84 -6.04
C TRP A 107 3.60 13.23 -6.65
N ALA A 108 4.80 13.80 -6.46
CA ALA A 108 5.15 15.10 -7.02
C ALA A 108 5.14 15.06 -8.55
N GLN A 109 5.65 14.00 -9.18
CA GLN A 109 5.62 13.80 -10.61
C GLN A 109 4.18 13.73 -11.14
N ALA A 110 3.30 13.01 -10.46
CA ALA A 110 1.88 12.93 -10.82
C ALA A 110 1.15 14.29 -10.67
N GLN A 111 1.64 15.16 -9.77
CA GLN A 111 1.16 16.55 -9.62
C GLN A 111 1.80 17.54 -10.61
N GLY A 112 2.77 17.09 -11.41
CA GLY A 112 3.52 17.98 -12.32
C GLY A 112 4.43 18.98 -11.61
N ILE A 113 4.86 18.70 -10.37
CA ILE A 113 5.69 19.58 -9.55
C ILE A 113 7.03 18.92 -9.24
N SER A 114 8.00 19.75 -8.88
CA SER A 114 9.31 19.29 -8.43
C SER A 114 9.64 19.95 -7.09
N PHE A 115 10.03 19.12 -6.11
CA PHE A 115 10.54 19.61 -4.85
C PHE A 115 12.06 19.65 -4.88
N ALA A 116 12.65 20.77 -4.47
CA ALA A 116 14.03 20.76 -4.05
C ALA A 116 14.18 19.87 -2.80
N ASN A 117 15.27 19.07 -2.74
CA ASN A 117 15.58 18.23 -1.58
C ASN A 117 14.49 17.20 -1.23
N MET A 118 14.00 16.43 -2.21
CA MET A 118 12.99 15.39 -2.04
C MET A 118 13.30 14.39 -0.91
N ALA A 119 14.57 14.07 -0.70
CA ALA A 119 15.02 13.16 0.34
C ALA A 119 15.12 13.80 1.75
N GLN A 120 14.87 15.09 1.88
CA GLN A 120 14.99 15.77 3.18
C GLN A 120 13.81 15.42 4.08
N GLY A 121 14.09 14.90 5.27
CA GLY A 121 13.10 14.53 6.27
C GLY A 121 13.57 13.36 7.13
N ARG A 122 12.68 12.90 8.00
CA ARG A 122 12.92 11.74 8.85
C ARG A 122 12.52 10.47 8.11
N ALA A 123 13.42 9.50 8.02
CA ALA A 123 13.12 8.18 7.45
C ALA A 123 12.76 7.17 8.56
N LEU A 124 11.77 6.33 8.26
CA LEU A 124 11.34 5.20 9.09
C LEU A 124 11.34 3.92 8.24
N ASP A 125 11.49 2.77 8.85
CA ASP A 125 11.63 1.51 8.10
C ASP A 125 10.33 1.10 7.40
N HIS A 126 9.19 1.32 8.07
CA HIS A 126 7.88 0.85 7.61
C HIS A 126 6.84 1.95 7.56
N LEU A 127 5.88 1.83 6.62
CA LEU A 127 4.76 2.75 6.48
C LEU A 127 3.96 2.90 7.78
N SER A 128 3.72 1.81 8.52
CA SER A 128 2.99 1.85 9.79
C SER A 128 3.65 2.75 10.82
N LEU A 129 4.98 2.73 10.93
CA LEU A 129 5.74 3.62 11.81
C LEU A 129 5.68 5.07 11.33
N MET A 130 5.72 5.28 10.01
CA MET A 130 5.61 6.62 9.43
C MET A 130 4.23 7.23 9.69
N LEU A 131 3.15 6.45 9.57
CA LEU A 131 1.79 6.89 9.86
C LEU A 131 1.60 7.22 11.35
N GLU A 132 2.17 6.42 12.25
CA GLU A 132 2.14 6.70 13.69
C GLU A 132 2.92 7.99 14.02
N ALA A 133 4.07 8.20 13.39
CA ALA A 133 4.84 9.44 13.53
C ALA A 133 4.05 10.66 13.03
N ALA A 134 3.32 10.53 11.90
CA ALA A 134 2.47 11.60 11.39
C ALA A 134 1.30 11.89 12.35
N ALA A 135 0.62 10.85 12.85
CA ALA A 135 -0.47 10.98 13.83
C ALA A 135 0.00 11.59 15.16
N SER A 136 1.29 11.43 15.50
CA SER A 136 1.93 12.04 16.66
C SER A 136 2.47 13.45 16.39
N GLY A 137 2.18 14.04 15.23
CA GLY A 137 2.57 15.42 14.91
C GLY A 137 4.05 15.62 14.55
N LEU A 138 4.78 14.56 14.16
CA LEU A 138 6.22 14.65 13.84
C LEU A 138 6.50 15.13 12.41
N GLY A 139 5.45 15.28 11.57
CA GLY A 139 5.58 15.76 10.20
C GLY A 139 4.44 15.25 9.31
N ILE A 140 4.59 15.49 8.00
CA ILE A 140 3.64 15.02 6.99
C ILE A 140 4.16 13.71 6.39
N ALA A 141 3.35 12.67 6.42
CA ALA A 141 3.58 11.40 5.75
C ALA A 141 2.99 11.40 4.35
N ILE A 142 3.41 10.46 3.51
CA ILE A 142 2.80 10.16 2.21
C ILE A 142 2.34 8.71 2.22
N ALA A 143 1.10 8.44 1.82
CA ALA A 143 0.56 7.09 1.89
C ALA A 143 -0.56 6.84 0.87
N PRO A 144 -0.76 5.59 0.44
CA PRO A 144 -1.96 5.18 -0.27
C PRO A 144 -3.22 5.34 0.58
N ASP A 145 -4.33 5.82 -0.04
CA ASP A 145 -5.61 6.07 0.62
C ASP A 145 -6.16 4.82 1.35
N LEU A 146 -6.14 3.69 0.70
CA LEU A 146 -6.61 2.41 1.25
C LEU A 146 -5.84 1.95 2.51
N LEU A 147 -4.59 2.40 2.67
CA LEU A 147 -3.76 2.04 3.82
C LEU A 147 -3.92 3.00 5.01
N VAL A 148 -4.61 4.12 4.81
CA VAL A 148 -4.88 5.13 5.85
C VAL A 148 -6.36 5.35 6.12
N GLU A 149 -7.26 4.69 5.41
CA GLU A 149 -8.71 4.81 5.54
C GLU A 149 -9.17 4.73 7.00
N ARG A 150 -8.65 3.75 7.73
CA ARG A 150 -8.97 3.54 9.16
C ARG A 150 -8.52 4.70 10.05
N GLU A 151 -7.35 5.27 9.79
CA GLU A 151 -6.79 6.39 10.55
C GLU A 151 -7.54 7.70 10.24
N LEU A 152 -7.95 7.88 8.98
CA LEU A 152 -8.82 8.98 8.54
C LEU A 152 -10.21 8.86 9.19
N GLY A 153 -10.83 7.68 9.15
CA GLY A 153 -12.14 7.43 9.74
C GLY A 153 -12.18 7.62 11.26
N ARG A 154 -11.05 7.39 11.95
CA ARG A 154 -10.87 7.64 13.37
C ARG A 154 -10.49 9.08 13.72
N GLY A 155 -10.26 9.93 12.73
CA GLY A 155 -9.80 11.29 12.92
C GLY A 155 -8.38 11.43 13.49
N ARG A 156 -7.54 10.37 13.42
CA ARG A 156 -6.14 10.43 13.82
C ARG A 156 -5.26 11.10 12.77
N LEU A 157 -5.64 10.98 11.51
CA LEU A 157 -5.01 11.62 10.37
C LEU A 157 -6.05 12.39 9.55
N ILE A 158 -5.57 13.39 8.81
CA ILE A 158 -6.29 14.07 7.75
C ILE A 158 -5.46 14.05 6.47
N ALA A 159 -6.12 14.16 5.32
CA ALA A 159 -5.48 14.26 4.00
C ALA A 159 -5.72 15.67 3.44
N PRO A 160 -4.89 16.66 3.77
CA PRO A 160 -5.16 18.08 3.46
C PRO A 160 -5.20 18.40 1.97
N LEU A 161 -4.57 17.59 1.13
CA LEU A 161 -4.56 17.73 -0.33
C LEU A 161 -5.29 16.59 -1.05
N GLY A 162 -5.96 15.69 -0.30
CA GLY A 162 -6.60 14.50 -0.86
C GLY A 162 -5.61 13.49 -1.44
N PHE A 163 -6.13 12.58 -2.26
CA PHE A 163 -5.37 11.50 -2.88
C PHE A 163 -5.51 11.56 -4.40
N ILE A 164 -4.41 11.26 -5.10
CA ILE A 164 -4.34 11.22 -6.56
C ILE A 164 -3.83 9.87 -7.03
N ALA A 165 -4.26 9.45 -8.21
CA ALA A 165 -3.69 8.28 -8.88
C ALA A 165 -2.25 8.60 -9.31
N THR A 166 -1.29 7.73 -8.91
CA THR A 166 0.13 7.87 -9.27
C THR A 166 0.50 7.12 -10.54
N GLY A 167 -0.45 6.39 -11.12
CA GLY A 167 -0.23 5.49 -12.26
C GLY A 167 0.19 4.08 -11.84
N TYR A 168 0.37 3.84 -10.55
CA TYR A 168 0.66 2.53 -9.99
C TYR A 168 -0.61 1.83 -9.47
N HIS A 169 -0.47 0.54 -9.22
CA HIS A 169 -1.52 -0.29 -8.61
C HIS A 169 -0.88 -1.33 -7.69
N PHE A 170 -1.63 -1.80 -6.71
CA PHE A 170 -1.26 -3.04 -6.03
C PHE A 170 -1.52 -4.21 -6.96
N ALA A 171 -0.60 -5.15 -6.99
CA ALA A 171 -0.66 -6.32 -7.85
C ALA A 171 -0.46 -7.61 -7.05
N LEU A 172 -1.11 -8.68 -7.52
CA LEU A 172 -0.88 -10.04 -7.09
C LEU A 172 0.25 -10.62 -7.94
N GLY A 173 1.30 -11.12 -7.31
CA GLY A 173 2.37 -11.88 -7.94
C GLY A 173 2.21 -13.36 -7.61
N ILE A 174 2.16 -14.22 -8.62
CA ILE A 174 2.17 -15.68 -8.49
C ILE A 174 3.16 -16.28 -9.48
N LEU A 175 3.67 -17.48 -9.20
CA LEU A 175 4.46 -18.18 -10.22
C LEU A 175 3.58 -18.53 -11.42
N ALA A 176 4.05 -18.21 -12.64
CA ALA A 176 3.32 -18.51 -13.87
C ALA A 176 3.01 -20.00 -14.04
N THR A 177 3.88 -20.87 -13.52
CA THR A 177 3.68 -22.33 -13.53
C THR A 177 2.60 -22.84 -12.58
N ARG A 178 2.15 -21.99 -11.63
CA ARG A 178 1.16 -22.35 -10.60
C ARG A 178 -0.20 -21.66 -10.80
N GLN A 179 -0.37 -20.90 -11.88
CA GLN A 179 -1.58 -20.11 -12.12
C GLN A 179 -2.87 -20.94 -12.20
N GLU A 180 -2.77 -22.23 -12.58
CA GLU A 180 -3.90 -23.15 -12.71
C GLU A 180 -4.15 -23.99 -11.44
N GLU A 181 -3.43 -23.71 -10.34
CA GLU A 181 -3.69 -24.38 -9.06
C GLU A 181 -5.04 -23.92 -8.49
N PRO A 182 -5.99 -24.82 -8.20
CA PRO A 182 -7.36 -24.44 -7.81
C PRO A 182 -7.43 -23.54 -6.58
N GLU A 183 -6.59 -23.77 -5.57
CA GLU A 183 -6.57 -22.96 -4.36
C GLU A 183 -6.04 -21.53 -4.62
N LEU A 184 -5.05 -21.38 -5.53
CA LEU A 184 -4.53 -20.07 -5.94
C LEU A 184 -5.56 -19.32 -6.78
N GLU A 185 -6.25 -19.99 -7.69
CA GLU A 185 -7.31 -19.40 -8.50
C GLU A 185 -8.45 -18.88 -7.62
N ILE A 186 -8.92 -19.68 -6.65
CA ILE A 186 -9.92 -19.28 -5.66
C ILE A 186 -9.45 -18.02 -4.89
N LEU A 187 -8.23 -18.02 -4.39
CA LEU A 187 -7.69 -16.91 -3.61
C LEU A 187 -7.55 -15.64 -4.46
N CYS A 188 -6.98 -15.73 -5.66
CA CYS A 188 -6.83 -14.60 -6.57
C CYS A 188 -8.20 -14.02 -6.97
N GLY A 189 -9.16 -14.88 -7.29
CA GLY A 189 -10.53 -14.49 -7.62
C GLY A 189 -11.23 -13.76 -6.48
N TRP A 190 -11.11 -14.27 -5.25
CA TRP A 190 -11.67 -13.64 -4.06
C TRP A 190 -11.02 -12.28 -3.77
N LEU A 191 -9.67 -12.18 -3.84
CA LEU A 191 -8.96 -10.91 -3.65
C LEU A 191 -9.39 -9.86 -4.68
N THR A 192 -9.54 -10.25 -5.94
CA THR A 192 -10.00 -9.38 -7.02
C THR A 192 -11.43 -8.90 -6.78
N GLN A 193 -12.32 -9.79 -6.34
CA GLN A 193 -13.70 -9.42 -5.99
C GLN A 193 -13.71 -8.40 -4.84
N GLN A 194 -12.96 -8.65 -3.77
CA GLN A 194 -12.86 -7.72 -2.63
C GLN A 194 -12.28 -6.35 -3.03
N ALA A 195 -11.39 -6.33 -4.00
CA ALA A 195 -10.84 -5.09 -4.55
C ALA A 195 -11.91 -4.27 -5.27
N HIS A 196 -12.72 -4.92 -6.13
CA HIS A 196 -13.83 -4.25 -6.83
C HIS A 196 -14.91 -3.71 -5.88
N GLU A 197 -15.21 -4.43 -4.80
CA GLU A 197 -16.17 -3.99 -3.79
C GLU A 197 -15.67 -2.78 -2.98
N ALA A 198 -14.35 -2.62 -2.86
CA ALA A 198 -13.71 -1.52 -2.13
C ALA A 198 -13.52 -0.25 -2.99
N GLU A 199 -13.65 -0.34 -4.33
CA GLU A 199 -13.56 0.85 -5.18
C GLU A 199 -14.78 1.76 -4.96
N PRO A 200 -14.58 3.08 -4.69
CA PRO A 200 -15.69 4.00 -4.54
C PRO A 200 -16.47 4.05 -5.85
N GLN A 201 -17.76 3.70 -5.79
CA GLN A 201 -18.68 3.87 -6.93
C GLN A 201 -18.67 5.35 -7.31
N LYS A 202 -18.32 5.62 -8.58
CA LYS A 202 -18.28 6.99 -9.17
C LYS A 202 -19.66 7.63 -9.20
#